data_1019611675cb978c7e657edc797c7933
#
_entry.id   1019611675cb978c7e657edc797c7933
#
_cell.length_a   1.000
_cell.length_b   1.000
_cell.length_c   1.000
_cell.angle_alpha   90.00
_cell.angle_beta   90.00
_cell.angle_gamma   90.00
#
_symmetry.space_group_name_H-M   'P 1'
#
loop_
_entity.id
_entity.type
_entity.pdbx_description
1 polymer ?
#
loop_
_entity_poly.entity_id
_entity_poly.type
_entity_poly.pdbx_seq_one_letter_code
_entity_poly.pdbx_strand_id
1 'polypeptide(L)'
;MMRRIIDISKWNAGSIKWDVLGPQLDLCICRVQYGSSMIDQYYNGYVKELEKRNIPHAAYAYGCFVSVNDAIKEADDFMARVSPNAKFLVLDTEDDTLKSCGEQKIAEASQAFINRCKSKGWKVGFYVSHHMYNKYGLNNVKADFLWIPRYGGPKPAYKCDIWQYADGETGGWLDGIGKVDLNSLVGDKPLSWFTGAAQNQEQAQETKRNVVEVGGIGRENLADIVGALNSVHMTGNLNLKSDGYIYPITDPTSDTQLKAFTDYLERKGWVYTVK
;
A
#
# COMPACT_ATOMS: atom_id res chain seq x y z
N MET A 1 -5.14 15.61 3.49
CA MET A 1 -3.76 15.13 3.82
C MET A 1 -3.68 13.69 3.31
N MET A 2 -2.61 13.34 2.59
CA MET A 2 -2.47 11.97 2.05
C MET A 2 -2.17 11.03 3.23
N ARG A 3 -3.05 10.03 3.45
CA ARG A 3 -2.84 9.03 4.50
C ARG A 3 -1.78 8.00 4.09
N ARG A 4 -1.27 7.25 5.04
CA ARG A 4 -0.12 6.37 4.87
C ARG A 4 -0.41 4.94 5.34
N ILE A 5 0.31 4.00 4.76
CA ILE A 5 0.45 2.64 5.26
C ILE A 5 1.81 2.55 5.93
N ILE A 6 1.83 2.14 7.18
CA ILE A 6 3.06 1.95 7.94
C ILE A 6 3.16 0.52 8.47
N ASP A 7 4.37 0.10 8.79
CA ASP A 7 4.55 -1.06 9.64
C ASP A 7 5.40 -0.69 10.86
N ILE A 8 5.10 -1.32 11.99
CA ILE A 8 5.69 -1.02 13.29
C ILE A 8 5.98 -2.29 14.11
N SER A 9 6.96 -2.16 14.98
CA SER A 9 7.37 -3.21 15.90
C SER A 9 7.85 -2.61 17.23
N LYS A 10 8.42 -3.43 18.09
CA LYS A 10 9.05 -2.96 19.33
C LYS A 10 10.08 -1.83 19.12
N TRP A 11 10.65 -1.71 17.94
CA TRP A 11 11.64 -0.68 17.64
C TRP A 11 11.05 0.73 17.52
N ASN A 12 9.71 0.82 17.31
CA ASN A 12 8.98 2.07 17.33
C ASN A 12 8.41 2.38 18.73
N ALA A 13 8.70 1.52 19.71
CA ALA A 13 8.29 1.71 21.08
C ALA A 13 8.95 2.94 21.69
N GLY A 14 8.13 3.76 22.30
CA GLY A 14 8.53 5.02 22.89
C GLY A 14 7.31 5.90 23.04
N SER A 15 7.42 7.15 22.68
CA SER A 15 6.33 8.11 22.83
C SER A 15 5.53 8.26 21.55
N ILE A 16 4.79 7.21 21.10
CA ILE A 16 3.87 7.37 19.97
C ILE A 16 2.72 8.31 20.42
N LYS A 17 2.64 9.44 19.75
CA LYS A 17 1.56 10.43 19.94
C LYS A 17 0.38 10.05 19.02
N TRP A 18 -0.44 9.11 19.46
CA TRP A 18 -1.51 8.51 18.65
C TRP A 18 -2.53 9.51 18.12
N ASP A 19 -2.79 10.62 18.83
CA ASP A 19 -3.71 11.67 18.37
C ASP A 19 -3.12 12.48 17.20
N VAL A 20 -1.79 12.47 17.06
CA VAL A 20 -1.08 13.10 15.93
C VAL A 20 -0.87 12.09 14.79
N LEU A 21 -0.47 10.86 15.12
CA LEU A 21 -0.19 9.83 14.13
C LEU A 21 -1.47 9.29 13.46
N GLY A 22 -2.50 9.00 14.26
CA GLY A 22 -3.69 8.30 13.81
C GLY A 22 -4.37 8.91 12.57
N PRO A 23 -4.60 10.23 12.51
CA PRO A 23 -5.19 10.88 11.32
C PRO A 23 -4.38 10.73 10.03
N GLN A 24 -3.12 10.32 10.12
CA GLN A 24 -2.21 10.13 8.99
C GLN A 24 -2.22 8.70 8.45
N LEU A 25 -2.96 7.77 9.07
CA LEU A 25 -2.90 6.34 8.75
C LEU A 25 -4.14 5.85 7.99
N ASP A 26 -3.90 5.08 6.92
CA ASP A 26 -4.88 4.23 6.26
C ASP A 26 -4.86 2.80 6.80
N LEU A 27 -3.66 2.33 7.16
CA LEU A 27 -3.41 0.97 7.62
C LEU A 27 -2.11 0.93 8.43
N CYS A 28 -2.11 0.17 9.51
CA CYS A 28 -0.91 -0.12 10.29
C CYS A 28 -0.68 -1.63 10.38
N ILE A 29 0.50 -2.11 9.97
CA ILE A 29 0.88 -3.53 10.03
C ILE A 29 1.80 -3.72 11.24
N CYS A 30 1.38 -4.48 12.25
CA CYS A 30 2.07 -4.56 13.53
C CYS A 30 2.77 -5.91 13.71
N ARG A 31 4.03 -5.91 14.13
CA ARG A 31 4.71 -7.16 14.48
C ARG A 31 4.12 -7.78 15.73
N VAL A 32 3.85 -9.09 15.65
CA VAL A 32 3.40 -9.90 16.79
C VAL A 32 4.55 -10.65 17.44
N GLN A 33 5.43 -11.20 16.61
CA GLN A 33 6.52 -12.05 17.08
C GLN A 33 7.72 -12.04 16.13
N TYR A 34 8.85 -12.47 16.68
CA TYR A 34 10.08 -12.81 15.97
C TYR A 34 10.42 -14.26 16.35
N GLY A 35 10.18 -15.20 15.44
CA GLY A 35 10.10 -16.61 15.80
C GLY A 35 8.99 -16.89 16.82
N SER A 36 8.89 -18.11 17.30
CA SER A 36 7.92 -18.49 18.33
C SER A 36 8.25 -17.95 19.73
N SER A 37 9.53 -17.69 20.01
CA SER A 37 10.03 -17.41 21.36
C SER A 37 9.98 -15.93 21.75
N MET A 38 10.12 -15.02 20.80
CA MET A 38 10.14 -13.59 21.08
C MET A 38 8.83 -12.94 20.69
N ILE A 39 7.98 -12.66 21.67
CA ILE A 39 6.71 -11.94 21.48
C ILE A 39 6.99 -10.44 21.51
N ASP A 40 6.37 -9.68 20.59
CA ASP A 40 6.45 -8.23 20.61
C ASP A 40 5.53 -7.68 21.71
N GLN A 41 6.15 -7.22 22.77
CA GLN A 41 5.44 -6.77 23.98
C GLN A 41 4.53 -5.55 23.76
N TYR A 42 4.72 -4.80 22.68
CA TYR A 42 3.95 -3.60 22.38
C TYR A 42 2.76 -3.87 21.46
N TYR A 43 2.69 -5.04 20.82
CA TYR A 43 1.64 -5.38 19.85
C TYR A 43 0.23 -5.10 20.38
N ASN A 44 -0.10 -5.63 21.55
CA ASN A 44 -1.44 -5.46 22.14
C ASN A 44 -1.76 -3.98 22.45
N GLY A 45 -0.74 -3.22 22.87
CA GLY A 45 -0.88 -1.78 23.09
C GLY A 45 -1.15 -1.01 21.81
N TYR A 46 -0.44 -1.33 20.75
CA TYR A 46 -0.65 -0.73 19.42
C TYR A 46 -2.04 -1.03 18.88
N VAL A 47 -2.46 -2.30 18.92
CA VAL A 47 -3.78 -2.72 18.47
C VAL A 47 -4.88 -1.98 19.22
N LYS A 48 -4.79 -1.88 20.54
CA LYS A 48 -5.77 -1.14 21.37
C LYS A 48 -5.90 0.32 20.94
N GLU A 49 -4.78 1.00 20.67
CA GLU A 49 -4.79 2.40 20.24
C GLU A 49 -5.32 2.60 18.81
N LEU A 50 -5.01 1.65 17.91
CA LEU A 50 -5.52 1.63 16.53
C LEU A 50 -7.03 1.38 16.49
N GLU A 51 -7.53 0.36 17.21
CA GLU A 51 -8.95 0.02 17.28
C GLU A 51 -9.78 1.14 17.91
N LYS A 52 -9.28 1.77 18.98
CA LYS A 52 -9.92 2.94 19.61
C LYS A 52 -10.17 4.09 18.63
N ARG A 53 -9.33 4.20 17.59
CA ARG A 53 -9.41 5.25 16.56
C ARG A 53 -10.01 4.78 15.25
N ASN A 54 -10.54 3.54 15.21
CA ASN A 54 -11.06 2.91 13.99
C ASN A 54 -10.03 2.87 12.83
N ILE A 55 -8.74 2.72 13.17
CA ILE A 55 -7.68 2.59 12.18
C ILE A 55 -7.54 1.11 11.84
N PRO A 56 -7.68 0.70 10.56
CA PRO A 56 -7.44 -0.67 10.15
C PRO A 56 -6.03 -1.12 10.51
N HIS A 57 -5.92 -2.34 11.03
CA HIS A 57 -4.62 -2.91 11.34
C HIS A 57 -4.50 -4.34 10.83
N ALA A 58 -3.26 -4.78 10.66
CA ALA A 58 -2.87 -6.13 10.29
C ALA A 58 -1.68 -6.57 11.14
N ALA A 59 -1.28 -7.82 10.98
CA ALA A 59 -0.24 -8.39 11.80
C ALA A 59 0.83 -9.09 10.98
N TYR A 60 2.09 -9.03 11.42
CA TYR A 60 3.16 -9.83 10.84
C TYR A 60 3.97 -10.60 11.89
N ALA A 61 4.49 -11.73 11.45
CA ALA A 61 5.47 -12.52 12.17
C ALA A 61 6.77 -12.59 11.38
N TYR A 62 7.88 -12.20 12.00
CA TYR A 62 9.19 -12.44 11.43
C TYR A 62 9.55 -13.92 11.61
N GLY A 63 9.70 -14.66 10.50
CA GLY A 63 9.96 -16.09 10.52
C GLY A 63 11.37 -16.42 11.01
N CYS A 64 11.47 -17.33 11.99
CA CYS A 64 12.74 -17.86 12.49
C CYS A 64 12.74 -19.40 12.57
N PHE A 65 11.82 -20.03 11.87
CA PHE A 65 11.66 -21.47 11.85
C PHE A 65 12.91 -22.20 11.30
N VAL A 66 13.16 -23.39 11.82
CA VAL A 66 14.29 -24.24 11.44
C VAL A 66 13.88 -25.43 10.54
N SER A 67 12.58 -25.64 10.34
CA SER A 67 12.03 -26.72 9.52
C SER A 67 10.60 -26.42 9.10
N VAL A 68 10.03 -27.23 8.19
CA VAL A 68 8.62 -27.15 7.78
C VAL A 68 7.67 -27.34 8.96
N ASN A 69 7.93 -28.32 9.83
CA ASN A 69 7.08 -28.55 11.01
C ASN A 69 7.17 -27.41 12.02
N ASP A 70 8.35 -26.82 12.18
CA ASP A 70 8.54 -25.66 13.03
C ASP A 70 7.83 -24.40 12.47
N ALA A 71 7.86 -24.22 11.16
CA ALA A 71 7.12 -23.15 10.50
C ALA A 71 5.59 -23.26 10.73
N ILE A 72 5.04 -24.48 10.71
CA ILE A 72 3.63 -24.73 11.03
C ILE A 72 3.34 -24.38 12.50
N LYS A 73 4.22 -24.78 13.42
CA LYS A 73 4.09 -24.43 14.84
C LYS A 73 4.18 -22.92 15.06
N GLU A 74 5.14 -22.27 14.42
CA GLU A 74 5.32 -20.81 14.50
C GLU A 74 4.10 -20.05 13.96
N ALA A 75 3.45 -20.57 12.90
CA ALA A 75 2.20 -20.05 12.39
C ALA A 75 1.05 -20.20 13.40
N ASP A 76 0.96 -21.35 14.10
CA ASP A 76 -0.05 -21.57 15.14
C ASP A 76 0.16 -20.62 16.32
N ASP A 77 1.39 -20.46 16.78
CA ASP A 77 1.77 -19.53 17.85
C ASP A 77 1.42 -18.08 17.46
N PHE A 78 1.68 -17.70 16.20
CA PHE A 78 1.33 -16.39 15.65
C PHE A 78 -0.18 -16.16 15.69
N MET A 79 -0.96 -17.09 15.14
CA MET A 79 -2.42 -16.97 15.10
C MET A 79 -3.06 -16.94 16.49
N ALA A 80 -2.45 -17.60 17.48
CA ALA A 80 -2.94 -17.58 18.86
C ALA A 80 -2.72 -16.22 19.56
N ARG A 81 -1.81 -15.39 19.03
CA ARG A 81 -1.42 -14.09 19.62
C ARG A 81 -2.04 -12.90 18.90
N VAL A 82 -2.47 -13.08 17.65
CA VAL A 82 -2.99 -12.00 16.82
C VAL A 82 -4.39 -11.57 17.27
N SER A 83 -4.68 -10.26 17.19
CA SER A 83 -6.05 -9.75 17.36
C SER A 83 -6.99 -10.32 16.30
N PRO A 84 -8.19 -10.80 16.69
CA PRO A 84 -9.18 -11.28 15.73
C PRO A 84 -9.68 -10.20 14.76
N ASN A 85 -9.44 -8.93 15.06
CA ASN A 85 -9.81 -7.80 14.22
C ASN A 85 -8.76 -7.45 13.16
N ALA A 86 -7.59 -8.10 13.17
CA ALA A 86 -6.57 -7.94 12.14
C ALA A 86 -7.14 -8.26 10.76
N LYS A 87 -6.82 -7.45 9.76
CA LYS A 87 -7.40 -7.59 8.42
C LYS A 87 -6.74 -8.69 7.58
N PHE A 88 -5.48 -8.96 7.87
CA PHE A 88 -4.68 -10.03 7.25
C PHE A 88 -3.46 -10.34 8.11
N LEU A 89 -2.80 -11.43 7.79
CA LEU A 89 -1.54 -11.85 8.37
C LEU A 89 -0.42 -11.74 7.34
N VAL A 90 0.82 -11.58 7.80
CA VAL A 90 2.00 -11.61 6.93
C VAL A 90 3.07 -12.51 7.54
N LEU A 91 3.62 -13.39 6.72
CA LEU A 91 4.91 -14.00 7.00
C LEU A 91 6.00 -13.07 6.46
N ASP A 92 6.90 -12.67 7.32
CA ASP A 92 8.09 -11.89 7.02
C ASP A 92 9.31 -12.82 6.97
N THR A 93 9.96 -12.89 5.80
CA THR A 93 11.07 -13.80 5.49
C THR A 93 12.29 -13.02 5.03
N GLU A 94 13.30 -12.99 5.87
CA GLU A 94 14.53 -12.23 5.68
C GLU A 94 15.80 -13.04 6.00
N ASP A 95 16.93 -12.35 6.16
CA ASP A 95 18.24 -12.99 6.34
C ASP A 95 18.31 -13.89 7.59
N ASP A 96 17.67 -13.54 8.70
CA ASP A 96 17.66 -14.42 9.87
C ASP A 96 16.78 -15.65 9.67
N THR A 97 15.71 -15.55 8.87
CA THR A 97 14.92 -16.72 8.43
C THR A 97 15.79 -17.67 7.59
N LEU A 98 16.54 -17.10 6.64
CA LEU A 98 17.47 -17.88 5.83
C LEU A 98 18.54 -18.57 6.68
N LYS A 99 19.08 -17.85 7.63
CA LYS A 99 20.12 -18.34 8.55
C LYS A 99 19.61 -19.48 9.43
N SER A 100 18.37 -19.41 9.89
CA SER A 100 17.76 -20.44 10.75
C SER A 100 17.29 -21.66 9.96
N CYS A 101 16.63 -21.47 8.81
CA CYS A 101 16.00 -22.54 8.02
C CYS A 101 16.95 -23.19 7.00
N GLY A 102 17.88 -22.40 6.45
CA GLY A 102 18.77 -22.80 5.36
C GLY A 102 18.12 -22.73 3.98
N GLU A 103 18.98 -22.55 2.98
CA GLU A 103 18.62 -22.26 1.59
C GLU A 103 17.67 -23.29 0.95
N GLN A 104 17.84 -24.58 1.30
CA GLN A 104 17.10 -25.69 0.68
C GLN A 104 15.67 -25.83 1.17
N LYS A 105 15.35 -25.31 2.37
CA LYS A 105 14.06 -25.54 3.03
C LYS A 105 13.25 -24.26 3.20
N ILE A 106 13.84 -23.10 3.07
CA ILE A 106 13.20 -21.84 3.39
C ILE A 106 11.92 -21.59 2.58
N ALA A 107 11.89 -21.93 1.30
CA ALA A 107 10.71 -21.75 0.46
C ALA A 107 9.57 -22.72 0.87
N GLU A 108 9.89 -23.98 1.12
CA GLU A 108 8.91 -24.99 1.55
C GLU A 108 8.34 -24.63 2.93
N ALA A 109 9.20 -24.25 3.87
CA ALA A 109 8.82 -23.87 5.21
C ALA A 109 7.97 -22.56 5.20
N SER A 110 8.35 -21.57 4.41
CA SER A 110 7.55 -20.36 4.20
C SER A 110 6.17 -20.66 3.63
N GLN A 111 6.10 -21.57 2.64
CA GLN A 111 4.83 -21.99 2.07
C GLN A 111 3.96 -22.74 3.10
N ALA A 112 4.57 -23.58 3.94
CA ALA A 112 3.85 -24.31 4.99
C ALA A 112 3.26 -23.37 6.04
N PHE A 113 4.02 -22.36 6.48
CA PHE A 113 3.52 -21.30 7.37
C PHE A 113 2.29 -20.60 6.77
N ILE A 114 2.41 -20.11 5.53
CA ILE A 114 1.34 -19.42 4.82
C ILE A 114 0.11 -20.33 4.68
N ASN A 115 0.29 -21.56 4.24
CA ASN A 115 -0.78 -22.53 4.09
C ASN A 115 -1.48 -22.82 5.42
N ARG A 116 -0.73 -22.87 6.53
CA ARG A 116 -1.29 -23.09 7.86
C ARG A 116 -2.20 -21.94 8.27
N CYS A 117 -1.79 -20.69 8.08
CA CYS A 117 -2.62 -19.52 8.35
C CYS A 117 -3.86 -19.49 7.44
N LYS A 118 -3.69 -19.78 6.15
CA LYS A 118 -4.82 -19.83 5.18
C LYS A 118 -5.82 -20.94 5.51
N SER A 119 -5.37 -22.08 6.02
CA SER A 119 -6.26 -23.19 6.45
C SER A 119 -7.19 -22.82 7.63
N LYS A 120 -6.86 -21.72 8.33
CA LYS A 120 -7.68 -21.15 9.41
C LYS A 120 -8.53 -19.95 8.95
N GLY A 121 -8.62 -19.73 7.64
CA GLY A 121 -9.45 -18.69 7.04
C GLY A 121 -8.79 -17.33 6.94
N TRP A 122 -7.53 -17.19 7.29
CA TRP A 122 -6.82 -15.92 7.18
C TRP A 122 -6.43 -15.60 5.73
N LYS A 123 -6.51 -14.33 5.39
CA LYS A 123 -5.84 -13.74 4.24
C LYS A 123 -4.37 -13.58 4.61
N VAL A 124 -3.43 -14.04 3.77
CA VAL A 124 -2.00 -14.10 4.14
C VAL A 124 -1.13 -13.48 3.07
N GLY A 125 -0.31 -12.50 3.46
CA GLY A 125 0.75 -11.91 2.67
C GLY A 125 2.09 -12.59 2.87
N PHE A 126 2.96 -12.39 1.91
CA PHE A 126 4.36 -12.80 1.97
C PHE A 126 5.25 -11.56 1.82
N TYR A 127 5.93 -11.18 2.92
CA TYR A 127 7.02 -10.21 2.86
C TYR A 127 8.32 -10.96 2.69
N VAL A 128 9.13 -10.51 1.75
CA VAL A 128 10.44 -11.13 1.47
C VAL A 128 11.45 -10.08 1.06
N SER A 129 12.65 -10.15 1.63
CA SER A 129 13.75 -9.26 1.27
C SER A 129 13.99 -9.25 -0.24
N HIS A 130 14.11 -8.05 -0.83
CA HIS A 130 14.28 -7.88 -2.26
C HIS A 130 15.41 -8.72 -2.87
N HIS A 131 16.55 -8.80 -2.18
CA HIS A 131 17.74 -9.55 -2.64
C HIS A 131 17.57 -11.07 -2.58
N MET A 132 16.59 -11.57 -1.81
CA MET A 132 16.30 -13.00 -1.64
C MET A 132 15.20 -13.49 -2.58
N TYR A 133 14.31 -12.62 -3.06
CA TYR A 133 13.08 -13.01 -3.75
C TYR A 133 13.31 -14.01 -4.90
N ASN A 134 14.28 -13.77 -5.76
CA ASN A 134 14.61 -14.67 -6.88
C ASN A 134 15.62 -15.77 -6.52
N LYS A 135 15.90 -15.97 -5.23
CA LYS A 135 16.81 -17.01 -4.74
C LYS A 135 16.03 -18.02 -3.91
N TYR A 136 16.62 -19.15 -3.69
CA TYR A 136 16.14 -20.17 -2.74
C TYR A 136 14.71 -20.64 -3.00
N GLY A 137 14.18 -20.44 -4.22
CA GLY A 137 12.80 -20.81 -4.57
C GLY A 137 11.70 -19.89 -3.99
N LEU A 138 12.05 -18.77 -3.34
CA LEU A 138 11.10 -17.89 -2.65
C LEU A 138 10.10 -17.23 -3.61
N ASN A 139 10.46 -17.00 -4.87
CA ASN A 139 9.56 -16.52 -5.92
C ASN A 139 8.45 -17.52 -6.31
N ASN A 140 8.54 -18.77 -5.86
CA ASN A 140 7.51 -19.78 -6.05
C ASN A 140 6.51 -19.86 -4.88
N VAL A 141 6.79 -19.21 -3.75
CA VAL A 141 5.89 -19.15 -2.59
C VAL A 141 4.59 -18.44 -2.96
N LYS A 142 3.45 -19.05 -2.68
CA LYS A 142 2.12 -18.56 -3.03
C LYS A 142 1.42 -17.97 -1.81
N ALA A 143 1.16 -16.68 -1.87
CA ALA A 143 0.41 -15.92 -0.88
C ALA A 143 -0.75 -15.16 -1.55
N ASP A 144 -1.60 -14.51 -0.77
CA ASP A 144 -2.70 -13.72 -1.32
C ASP A 144 -2.20 -12.36 -1.85
N PHE A 145 -1.07 -11.89 -1.35
CA PHE A 145 -0.36 -10.71 -1.86
C PHE A 145 1.14 -10.79 -1.54
N LEU A 146 1.93 -10.02 -2.28
CA LEU A 146 3.38 -9.94 -2.12
C LEU A 146 3.77 -8.54 -1.63
N TRP A 147 4.65 -8.48 -0.63
CA TRP A 147 5.19 -7.26 -0.05
C TRP A 147 6.71 -7.30 -0.13
N ILE A 148 7.33 -6.32 -0.80
CA ILE A 148 8.78 -6.28 -1.03
C ILE A 148 9.36 -4.95 -0.57
N PRO A 149 10.42 -4.96 0.26
CA PRO A 149 11.19 -3.77 0.61
C PRO A 149 12.15 -3.38 -0.52
N ARG A 150 12.26 -2.09 -0.78
CA ARG A 150 13.36 -1.49 -1.55
C ARG A 150 13.44 -0.01 -1.23
N TYR A 151 14.42 0.35 -0.43
CA TYR A 151 14.55 1.70 0.14
C TYR A 151 15.33 2.64 -0.77
N GLY A 152 15.00 3.95 -0.69
CA GLY A 152 15.80 5.05 -1.25
C GLY A 152 16.00 5.03 -2.76
N GLY A 153 15.25 4.24 -3.52
CA GLY A 153 15.47 4.02 -4.94
C GLY A 153 14.19 3.78 -5.75
N PRO A 154 14.34 3.24 -6.95
CA PRO A 154 13.19 2.88 -7.80
C PRO A 154 12.37 1.75 -7.16
N LYS A 155 11.15 1.55 -7.65
CA LYS A 155 10.28 0.43 -7.24
C LYS A 155 11.01 -0.92 -7.31
N PRO A 156 10.55 -1.93 -6.56
CA PRO A 156 11.09 -3.29 -6.67
C PRO A 156 11.17 -3.76 -8.12
N ALA A 157 12.18 -4.56 -8.43
CA ALA A 157 12.36 -5.14 -9.77
C ALA A 157 11.28 -6.20 -10.07
N TYR A 158 10.52 -6.62 -9.07
CA TYR A 158 9.52 -7.67 -9.15
C TYR A 158 8.13 -7.09 -8.93
N LYS A 159 7.11 -7.61 -9.65
CA LYS A 159 5.72 -7.22 -9.42
C LYS A 159 5.33 -7.61 -7.97
N CYS A 160 4.90 -6.64 -7.20
CA CYS A 160 4.39 -6.84 -5.85
C CYS A 160 3.13 -5.99 -5.62
N ASP A 161 2.41 -6.26 -4.54
CA ASP A 161 1.20 -5.51 -4.18
C ASP A 161 1.51 -4.36 -3.23
N ILE A 162 2.42 -4.59 -2.28
CA ILE A 162 2.91 -3.58 -1.34
C ILE A 162 4.42 -3.39 -1.55
N TRP A 163 4.84 -2.15 -1.60
CA TRP A 163 6.23 -1.75 -1.62
C TRP A 163 6.57 -0.99 -0.34
N GLN A 164 7.48 -1.55 0.48
CA GLN A 164 8.10 -0.82 1.58
C GLN A 164 9.22 0.05 1.00
N TYR A 165 8.96 1.34 0.85
CA TYR A 165 9.82 2.23 0.07
C TYR A 165 10.81 3.04 0.91
N ALA A 166 10.58 3.14 2.20
CA ALA A 166 11.47 3.82 3.13
C ALA A 166 11.41 3.16 4.51
N ASP A 167 12.53 3.14 5.18
CA ASP A 167 12.70 2.86 6.59
C ASP A 167 13.16 4.12 7.34
N GLY A 168 13.37 4.00 8.64
CA GLY A 168 13.80 5.12 9.47
C GLY A 168 15.16 5.72 9.11
N GLU A 169 15.99 5.03 8.31
CA GLU A 169 17.31 5.51 7.87
C GLU A 169 17.27 6.09 6.47
N THR A 170 16.29 5.69 5.65
CA THR A 170 16.14 6.13 4.26
C THR A 170 15.02 7.18 4.07
N GLY A 171 14.60 7.82 5.15
CA GLY A 171 13.67 8.95 5.12
C GLY A 171 12.24 8.60 5.52
N GLY A 172 12.01 7.41 6.08
CA GLY A 172 10.73 7.06 6.70
C GLY A 172 10.52 7.88 7.97
N TRP A 173 9.54 8.78 7.92
CA TRP A 173 9.20 9.67 9.03
C TRP A 173 7.73 10.07 8.98
N LEU A 174 7.08 10.05 10.15
CA LEU A 174 5.76 10.64 10.35
C LEU A 174 5.68 11.39 11.68
N ASP A 175 4.90 12.46 11.69
CA ASP A 175 4.61 13.17 12.92
C ASP A 175 3.90 12.26 13.92
N GLY A 176 4.31 12.36 15.17
CA GLY A 176 3.74 11.55 16.26
C GLY A 176 4.41 10.20 16.50
N ILE A 177 5.26 9.72 15.58
CA ILE A 177 6.06 8.49 15.78
C ILE A 177 7.54 8.71 15.50
N GLY A 178 7.91 9.64 14.60
CA GLY A 178 9.28 9.83 14.16
C GLY A 178 9.68 8.84 13.07
N LYS A 179 10.83 8.18 13.22
CA LYS A 179 11.33 7.17 12.27
C LYS A 179 10.37 5.97 12.21
N VAL A 180 9.95 5.60 11.01
CA VAL A 180 8.97 4.54 10.76
C VAL A 180 9.07 4.01 9.33
N ASP A 181 8.71 2.77 9.13
CA ASP A 181 8.68 2.14 7.82
C ASP A 181 7.42 2.56 7.05
N LEU A 182 7.62 3.02 5.81
CA LEU A 182 6.57 3.55 4.95
C LEU A 182 6.32 2.64 3.75
N ASN A 183 5.02 2.42 3.50
CA ASN A 183 4.56 1.52 2.47
C ASN A 183 3.65 2.21 1.45
N SER A 184 3.62 1.66 0.24
CA SER A 184 2.76 2.09 -0.85
C SER A 184 2.13 0.88 -1.54
N LEU A 185 0.87 0.99 -1.91
CA LEU A 185 0.22 0.03 -2.79
C LEU A 185 0.71 0.28 -4.22
N VAL A 186 1.22 -0.76 -4.87
CA VAL A 186 1.79 -0.68 -6.22
C VAL A 186 1.26 -1.77 -7.14
N GLY A 187 0.51 -2.72 -6.62
CA GLY A 187 -0.22 -3.76 -7.34
C GLY A 187 -1.64 -3.35 -7.70
N ASP A 188 -2.41 -4.32 -8.16
CA ASP A 188 -3.78 -4.10 -8.66
C ASP A 188 -4.85 -4.14 -7.55
N LYS A 189 -4.48 -4.51 -6.32
CA LYS A 189 -5.41 -4.60 -5.19
C LYS A 189 -5.65 -3.22 -4.57
N PRO A 190 -6.92 -2.77 -4.44
CA PRO A 190 -7.23 -1.49 -3.82
C PRO A 190 -7.02 -1.52 -2.30
N LEU A 191 -6.93 -0.35 -1.67
CA LEU A 191 -6.78 -0.23 -0.21
C LEU A 191 -7.90 -0.96 0.55
N SER A 192 -9.13 -0.91 0.05
CA SER A 192 -10.29 -1.61 0.63
C SER A 192 -10.10 -3.13 0.73
N TRP A 193 -9.34 -3.73 -0.20
CA TRP A 193 -9.00 -5.14 -0.15
C TRP A 193 -8.14 -5.48 1.08
N PHE A 194 -7.25 -4.57 1.48
CA PHE A 194 -6.37 -4.72 2.65
C PHE A 194 -7.06 -4.33 3.96
N THR A 195 -7.91 -3.31 3.95
CA THR A 195 -8.52 -2.79 5.18
C THR A 195 -9.80 -3.54 5.58
N GLY A 196 -10.35 -4.36 4.69
CA GLY A 196 -11.64 -5.01 4.92
C GLY A 196 -12.78 -4.00 5.09
N ALA A 197 -12.52 -2.70 4.82
CA ALA A 197 -13.60 -1.79 4.60
C ALA A 197 -14.46 -2.45 3.52
N ALA A 198 -15.74 -2.70 3.80
CA ALA A 198 -16.68 -2.80 2.70
C ALA A 198 -16.23 -1.71 1.75
N GLN A 199 -16.05 -2.03 0.45
CA GLN A 199 -16.04 -0.96 -0.52
C GLN A 199 -17.35 -0.23 -0.21
N ASN A 200 -17.28 0.76 0.67
CA ASN A 200 -18.08 1.91 0.46
C ASN A 200 -17.60 2.31 -0.93
N GLN A 201 -18.45 2.04 -1.89
CA GLN A 201 -18.47 2.64 -3.20
C GLN A 201 -18.73 4.15 -3.03
N GLU A 202 -17.90 4.74 -2.19
CA GLU A 202 -17.58 6.14 -1.91
C GLU A 202 -16.07 6.45 -1.98
N GLN A 203 -15.23 5.72 -2.66
CA GLN A 203 -15.01 6.13 -4.06
C GLN A 203 -16.29 5.70 -4.76
N ALA A 204 -17.30 6.50 -4.56
CA ALA A 204 -18.34 6.68 -5.54
C ALA A 204 -17.59 6.60 -6.86
N GLN A 205 -17.97 5.68 -7.74
CA GLN A 205 -17.87 6.02 -9.15
C GLN A 205 -18.45 7.42 -9.16
N GLU A 206 -17.55 8.43 -9.02
CA GLU A 206 -17.91 9.81 -9.23
C GLU A 206 -18.50 9.73 -10.59
N THR A 207 -19.82 9.85 -10.65
CA THR A 207 -20.57 9.53 -11.86
C THR A 207 -19.97 10.44 -12.89
N LYS A 208 -19.18 9.88 -13.80
CA LYS A 208 -18.53 10.63 -14.87
C LYS A 208 -19.66 11.17 -15.74
N ARG A 209 -20.07 12.38 -15.46
CA ARG A 209 -21.22 13.03 -16.11
C ARG A 209 -20.88 14.40 -16.71
N ASN A 210 -19.81 15.03 -16.21
CA ASN A 210 -19.45 16.38 -16.61
C ASN A 210 -18.56 16.31 -17.84
N VAL A 211 -18.88 17.03 -18.88
CA VAL A 211 -18.06 17.22 -20.08
C VAL A 211 -17.57 18.67 -20.09
N VAL A 212 -16.26 18.88 -20.18
CA VAL A 212 -15.68 20.23 -20.28
C VAL A 212 -15.38 20.53 -21.73
N GLU A 213 -15.99 21.57 -22.24
CA GLU A 213 -15.67 22.13 -23.56
C GLU A 213 -14.81 23.38 -23.35
N VAL A 214 -13.57 23.33 -23.81
CA VAL A 214 -12.64 24.48 -23.72
C VAL A 214 -12.75 25.33 -24.96
N GLY A 215 -12.73 26.64 -24.80
CA GLY A 215 -12.69 27.60 -25.91
C GLY A 215 -11.44 27.42 -26.76
N GLY A 216 -11.36 28.15 -27.85
CA GLY A 216 -10.21 28.08 -28.77
C GLY A 216 -8.90 28.43 -28.09
N ILE A 217 -7.95 27.53 -28.07
CA ILE A 217 -6.59 27.73 -27.60
C ILE A 217 -5.60 27.68 -28.76
N GLY A 218 -4.53 28.47 -28.69
CA GLY A 218 -3.50 28.47 -29.73
C GLY A 218 -2.74 27.14 -29.79
N ARG A 219 -2.23 26.77 -30.95
CA ARG A 219 -1.52 25.51 -31.17
C ARG A 219 -0.24 25.36 -30.31
N GLU A 220 0.37 26.47 -29.96
CA GLU A 220 1.53 26.54 -29.08
C GLU A 220 1.23 26.00 -27.66
N ASN A 221 -0.05 25.96 -27.25
CA ASN A 221 -0.49 25.46 -25.96
C ASN A 221 -0.90 23.96 -25.98
N LEU A 222 -0.69 23.27 -27.10
CA LEU A 222 -1.06 21.85 -27.23
C LEU A 222 -0.43 20.96 -26.16
N ALA A 223 0.87 21.14 -25.90
CA ALA A 223 1.58 20.36 -24.90
C ALA A 223 1.02 20.61 -23.47
N ASP A 224 0.67 21.86 -23.19
CA ASP A 224 0.12 22.29 -21.90
C ASP A 224 -1.23 21.65 -21.62
N ILE A 225 -2.15 21.66 -22.59
CA ILE A 225 -3.50 21.07 -22.40
C ILE A 225 -3.44 19.54 -22.32
N VAL A 226 -2.59 18.90 -23.12
CA VAL A 226 -2.36 17.44 -23.03
C VAL A 226 -1.76 17.07 -21.67
N GLY A 227 -0.78 17.84 -21.20
CA GLY A 227 -0.19 17.66 -19.88
C GLY A 227 -1.21 17.81 -18.75
N ALA A 228 -2.10 18.80 -18.85
CA ALA A 228 -3.16 19.01 -17.86
C ALA A 228 -4.15 17.85 -17.83
N LEU A 229 -4.63 17.37 -18.98
CA LEU A 229 -5.53 16.22 -19.07
C LEU A 229 -4.88 14.96 -18.46
N ASN A 230 -3.62 14.69 -18.82
CA ASN A 230 -2.89 13.54 -18.29
C ASN A 230 -2.68 13.61 -16.78
N SER A 231 -2.42 14.80 -16.22
CA SER A 231 -2.18 14.99 -14.79
C SER A 231 -3.39 14.66 -13.91
N VAL A 232 -4.58 14.76 -14.48
CA VAL A 232 -5.85 14.46 -13.81
C VAL A 232 -6.51 13.17 -14.34
N HIS A 233 -5.78 12.38 -15.13
CA HIS A 233 -6.26 11.14 -15.74
C HIS A 233 -7.56 11.30 -16.53
N MET A 234 -7.70 12.42 -17.26
CA MET A 234 -8.81 12.70 -18.16
C MET A 234 -8.45 12.35 -19.59
N THR A 235 -9.45 11.95 -20.36
CA THR A 235 -9.39 11.73 -21.81
C THR A 235 -10.33 12.68 -22.52
N GLY A 236 -10.20 12.80 -23.83
CA GLY A 236 -11.03 13.66 -24.64
C GLY A 236 -10.49 13.86 -26.07
N ASN A 237 -11.13 14.75 -26.80
CA ASN A 237 -10.78 15.08 -28.17
C ASN A 237 -10.22 16.50 -28.27
N LEU A 238 -9.22 16.69 -29.13
CA LEU A 238 -8.64 18.00 -29.45
C LEU A 238 -9.05 18.38 -30.88
N ASN A 239 -10.11 19.18 -31.00
CA ASN A 239 -10.67 19.52 -32.29
C ASN A 239 -9.98 20.76 -32.90
N LEU A 240 -9.24 20.57 -33.98
CA LEU A 240 -8.70 21.68 -34.74
C LEU A 240 -9.77 22.23 -35.70
N LYS A 241 -10.06 23.52 -35.62
CA LYS A 241 -11.01 24.20 -36.53
C LYS A 241 -10.28 25.02 -37.60
N SER A 242 -11.05 25.47 -38.60
CA SER A 242 -10.55 26.27 -39.71
C SER A 242 -10.02 27.64 -39.33
N ASP A 243 -10.37 28.14 -38.14
CA ASP A 243 -9.83 29.37 -37.52
C ASP A 243 -8.40 29.21 -36.97
N GLY A 244 -7.87 27.98 -37.03
CA GLY A 244 -6.51 27.68 -36.59
C GLY A 244 -6.36 27.36 -35.11
N TYR A 245 -7.44 27.42 -34.32
CA TYR A 245 -7.45 27.10 -32.90
C TYR A 245 -7.82 25.66 -32.63
N ILE A 246 -7.39 25.15 -31.45
CA ILE A 246 -7.72 23.84 -30.92
C ILE A 246 -8.83 24.01 -29.89
N TYR A 247 -9.89 23.20 -29.98
CA TYR A 247 -11.04 23.18 -29.08
C TYR A 247 -11.10 21.82 -28.36
N PRO A 248 -10.51 21.72 -27.16
CA PRO A 248 -10.57 20.49 -26.37
C PRO A 248 -11.98 20.21 -25.87
N ILE A 249 -12.40 18.95 -25.95
CA ILE A 249 -13.64 18.44 -25.36
C ILE A 249 -13.29 17.18 -24.61
N THR A 250 -13.56 17.15 -23.30
CA THR A 250 -13.27 15.97 -22.49
C THR A 250 -14.30 14.87 -22.68
N ASP A 251 -13.88 13.63 -22.45
CA ASP A 251 -14.84 12.56 -22.15
C ASP A 251 -15.55 12.87 -20.82
N PRO A 252 -16.68 12.21 -20.50
CA PRO A 252 -17.34 12.40 -19.21
C PRO A 252 -16.38 12.23 -18.04
N THR A 253 -16.34 13.20 -17.11
CA THR A 253 -15.39 13.30 -16.02
C THR A 253 -16.09 13.38 -14.67
N SER A 254 -15.41 13.00 -13.62
CA SER A 254 -15.88 13.07 -12.24
C SER A 254 -15.82 14.50 -11.68
N ASP A 255 -16.52 14.76 -10.57
CA ASP A 255 -16.51 16.09 -9.94
C ASP A 255 -15.10 16.48 -9.44
N THR A 256 -14.29 15.50 -8.97
CA THR A 256 -12.89 15.73 -8.56
C THR A 256 -12.00 16.06 -9.76
N GLN A 257 -12.14 15.33 -10.87
CA GLN A 257 -11.42 15.59 -12.11
C GLN A 257 -11.84 16.95 -12.69
N LEU A 258 -13.15 17.22 -12.73
CA LEU A 258 -13.71 18.49 -13.17
C LEU A 258 -13.06 19.65 -12.43
N LYS A 259 -13.12 19.62 -11.08
CA LYS A 259 -12.55 20.70 -10.27
C LYS A 259 -11.07 20.93 -10.56
N ALA A 260 -10.26 19.87 -10.57
CA ALA A 260 -8.83 19.97 -10.80
C ALA A 260 -8.49 20.54 -12.18
N PHE A 261 -9.25 20.14 -13.19
CA PHE A 261 -9.07 20.63 -14.56
C PHE A 261 -9.53 22.07 -14.75
N THR A 262 -10.69 22.45 -14.22
CA THR A 262 -11.20 23.82 -14.30
C THR A 262 -10.31 24.79 -13.53
N ASP A 263 -9.81 24.43 -12.35
CA ASP A 263 -8.81 25.22 -11.60
C ASP A 263 -7.54 25.49 -12.45
N TYR A 264 -7.16 24.54 -13.30
CA TYR A 264 -6.05 24.72 -14.25
C TYR A 264 -6.42 25.68 -15.37
N LEU A 265 -7.60 25.52 -16.01
CA LEU A 265 -8.06 26.39 -17.09
C LEU A 265 -8.19 27.86 -16.62
N GLU A 266 -8.68 28.07 -15.40
CA GLU A 266 -8.78 29.41 -14.78
C GLU A 266 -7.41 30.06 -14.59
N ARG A 267 -6.42 29.30 -14.10
CA ARG A 267 -5.02 29.81 -13.98
C ARG A 267 -4.40 30.20 -15.32
N LYS A 268 -4.82 29.54 -16.41
CA LYS A 268 -4.37 29.85 -17.77
C LYS A 268 -5.20 30.96 -18.42
N GLY A 269 -6.32 31.39 -17.81
CA GLY A 269 -7.24 32.35 -18.40
C GLY A 269 -7.99 31.80 -19.63
N TRP A 270 -8.15 30.47 -19.72
CA TRP A 270 -8.84 29.82 -20.83
C TRP A 270 -10.33 29.69 -20.52
N VAL A 271 -11.14 30.09 -21.50
CA VAL A 271 -12.61 30.00 -21.38
C VAL A 271 -13.06 28.56 -21.55
N TYR A 272 -14.02 28.15 -20.75
CA TYR A 272 -14.60 26.81 -20.83
C TYR A 272 -16.11 26.81 -20.46
N THR A 273 -16.79 25.75 -20.81
CA THR A 273 -18.16 25.44 -20.36
C THR A 273 -18.21 24.00 -19.84
N VAL A 274 -19.05 23.76 -18.85
CA VAL A 274 -19.32 22.43 -18.30
C VAL A 274 -20.73 22.03 -18.70
N LYS A 275 -20.89 20.81 -19.24
CA LYS A 275 -22.16 20.22 -19.65
C LYS A 275 -22.46 18.95 -18.84
#